data_571675a4bed39bdc150eb51fd5ef307e
#
_entry.id   571675a4bed39bdc150eb51fd5ef307e
#
_cell.length_a   1.000
_cell.length_b   1.000
_cell.length_c   1.000
_cell.angle_alpha   90.00
_cell.angle_beta   90.00
_cell.angle_gamma   90.00
#
_symmetry.space_group_name_H-M   'P 1'
#
loop_
_entity.id
_entity.type
_entity.pdbx_description
1 polymer ?
#
loop_
_entity_poly.entity_id
_entity_poly.type
_entity_poly.pdbx_seq_one_letter_code
_entity_poly.pdbx_strand_id
1 'polypeptide(L)'
;MEPQTIAVCRDQAVTLNVDVQTDGVLHLHGYDDQTSAVEVVAGTPVTLSFDAVRSGQFVIELHTSDGPAGLGVGILTVDEP
;
A
#
# COMPACT_ATOMS: atom_id res chain seq x y z
N MET A 1 -7.35 12.27 8.20
CA MET A 1 -6.89 12.15 6.79
C MET A 1 -7.64 11.01 6.12
N GLU A 2 -8.17 11.27 4.98
CA GLU A 2 -8.87 10.24 4.22
C GLU A 2 -7.90 9.42 3.40
N PRO A 3 -8.10 8.09 3.29
CA PRO A 3 -7.27 7.26 2.43
C PRO A 3 -7.40 7.67 0.97
N GLN A 4 -6.31 7.60 0.25
CA GLN A 4 -6.31 7.84 -1.19
C GLN A 4 -6.69 6.56 -1.91
N THR A 5 -7.42 6.70 -2.99
CA THR A 5 -7.79 5.57 -3.83
C THR A 5 -6.95 5.60 -5.11
N ILE A 6 -6.31 4.49 -5.41
CA ILE A 6 -5.49 4.33 -6.60
C ILE A 6 -6.13 3.23 -7.46
N ALA A 7 -6.43 3.55 -8.71
CA ALA A 7 -7.08 2.60 -9.61
C ALA A 7 -6.12 2.19 -10.72
N VAL A 8 -5.97 0.89 -10.93
CA VAL A 8 -5.15 0.32 -12.01
C VAL A 8 -5.91 -0.83 -12.64
N CYS A 9 -5.42 -1.31 -13.78
CA CYS A 9 -5.99 -2.49 -14.42
C CYS A 9 -5.17 -3.72 -14.07
N ARG A 10 -5.83 -4.87 -14.05
CA ARG A 10 -5.13 -6.13 -13.84
C ARG A 10 -4.06 -6.34 -14.91
N ASP A 11 -2.98 -6.97 -14.52
CA ASP A 11 -1.79 -7.26 -15.33
C ASP A 11 -0.91 -6.06 -15.64
N GLN A 12 -1.15 -4.92 -15.00
CA GLN A 12 -0.26 -3.77 -15.10
C GLN A 12 0.87 -3.88 -14.09
N ALA A 13 2.06 -3.41 -14.47
CA ALA A 13 3.14 -3.18 -13.53
C ALA A 13 2.86 -1.86 -12.81
N VAL A 14 2.88 -1.88 -11.49
CA VAL A 14 2.47 -0.73 -10.67
C VAL A 14 3.65 -0.27 -9.82
N THR A 15 3.85 1.03 -9.76
CA THR A 15 4.82 1.66 -8.86
C THR A 15 4.07 2.71 -8.04
N LEU A 16 4.09 2.55 -6.73
CA LEU A 16 3.45 3.48 -5.82
C LEU A 16 4.50 4.23 -5.02
N ASN A 17 4.39 5.55 -5.02
CA ASN A 17 5.21 6.39 -4.16
C ASN A 17 4.38 6.77 -2.95
N VAL A 18 4.82 6.35 -1.77
CA VAL A 18 4.08 6.56 -0.54
C VAL A 18 4.86 7.46 0.40
N ASP A 19 4.19 8.49 0.88
CA ASP A 19 4.77 9.45 1.81
C ASP A 19 3.98 9.34 3.12
N VAL A 20 4.68 9.00 4.20
CA VAL A 20 4.03 8.78 5.49
C VAL A 20 4.44 9.84 6.49
N GLN A 21 3.54 10.11 7.44
CA GLN A 21 3.75 11.12 8.47
C GLN A 21 4.24 10.50 9.79
N THR A 22 4.30 9.19 9.87
CA THR A 22 4.62 8.45 11.10
C THR A 22 5.49 7.26 10.74
N ASP A 23 6.46 6.96 11.61
CA ASP A 23 7.28 5.75 11.45
C ASP A 23 6.41 4.50 11.65
N GLY A 24 6.74 3.45 10.94
CA GLY A 24 6.02 2.20 11.08
C GLY A 24 6.41 1.18 10.03
N VAL A 25 5.50 0.23 9.79
CA VAL A 25 5.66 -0.80 8.78
C VAL A 25 4.49 -0.68 7.81
N LEU A 26 4.80 -0.54 6.54
CA LEU A 26 3.81 -0.37 5.49
C LEU A 26 3.68 -1.67 4.71
N HIS A 27 2.44 -2.11 4.48
CA HIS A 27 2.22 -3.25 3.60
C HIS A 27 0.93 -3.11 2.81
N LEU A 28 0.89 -3.77 1.66
CA LEU A 28 -0.28 -3.83 0.80
C LEU A 28 -0.98 -5.15 1.08
N HIS A 29 -2.11 -5.07 1.73
CA HIS A 29 -2.89 -6.25 2.13
C HIS A 29 -3.38 -7.00 0.91
N GLY A 30 -3.13 -8.29 0.85
CA GLY A 30 -3.53 -9.12 -0.27
C GLY A 30 -2.46 -9.31 -1.36
N TYR A 31 -1.34 -8.59 -1.24
CA TYR A 31 -0.25 -8.67 -2.20
C TYR A 31 1.09 -9.02 -1.52
N ASP A 32 1.04 -9.74 -0.41
CA ASP A 32 2.25 -10.07 0.35
C ASP A 32 3.23 -10.93 -0.44
N ASP A 33 2.75 -11.65 -1.44
CA ASP A 33 3.58 -12.45 -2.33
C ASP A 33 4.29 -11.62 -3.40
N GLN A 34 3.79 -10.41 -3.67
CA GLN A 34 4.37 -9.50 -4.67
C GLN A 34 5.23 -8.43 -4.03
N THR A 35 4.84 -7.95 -2.87
CA THR A 35 5.58 -6.90 -2.18
C THR A 35 5.56 -7.15 -0.68
N SER A 36 6.74 -7.21 -0.08
CA SER A 36 6.90 -7.46 1.34
C SER A 36 6.58 -6.20 2.15
N ALA A 37 6.30 -6.39 3.44
CA ALA A 37 6.18 -5.28 4.38
C ALA A 37 7.49 -4.51 4.44
N VAL A 38 7.39 -3.18 4.50
CA VAL A 38 8.54 -2.28 4.42
C VAL A 38 8.54 -1.34 5.62
N GLU A 39 9.69 -1.20 6.29
CA GLU A 39 9.84 -0.19 7.33
C GLU A 39 9.87 1.19 6.69
N VAL A 40 9.12 2.11 7.27
CA VAL A 40 9.02 3.47 6.76
C VAL A 40 9.31 4.47 7.87
N VAL A 41 9.83 5.62 7.47
CA VAL A 41 10.18 6.71 8.37
C VAL A 41 9.41 7.95 7.94
N ALA A 42 8.86 8.66 8.93
CA ALA A 42 8.10 9.89 8.66
C ALA A 42 8.93 10.87 7.84
N GLY A 43 8.34 11.41 6.78
CA GLY A 43 8.99 12.36 5.92
C GLY A 43 9.92 11.77 4.86
N THR A 44 10.12 10.46 4.84
CA THR A 44 10.96 9.80 3.83
C THR A 44 10.06 8.98 2.91
N PRO A 45 9.93 9.37 1.64
CA PRO A 45 9.09 8.63 0.69
C PRO A 45 9.62 7.22 0.45
N VAL A 46 8.71 6.29 0.24
CA VAL A 46 9.03 4.90 -0.06
C VAL A 46 8.30 4.49 -1.34
N THR A 47 8.91 3.63 -2.11
CA THR A 47 8.36 3.15 -3.38
C THR A 47 8.02 1.67 -3.26
N LEU A 48 6.79 1.32 -3.61
CA LEU A 48 6.34 -0.07 -3.72
C LEU A 48 6.16 -0.39 -5.20
N SER A 49 6.75 -1.50 -5.65
CA SER A 49 6.62 -1.95 -7.04
C SER A 49 6.11 -3.38 -7.05
N PHE A 50 5.09 -3.62 -7.85
CA PHE A 50 4.48 -4.95 -7.93
C PHE A 50 3.67 -5.07 -9.22
N ASP A 51 3.28 -6.31 -9.54
CA ASP A 51 2.39 -6.57 -10.66
C ASP A 51 0.98 -6.77 -10.12
N ALA A 52 0.00 -6.11 -10.74
CA ALA A 52 -1.39 -6.17 -10.31
C ALA A 52 -2.04 -7.46 -10.83
N VAL A 53 -1.73 -8.58 -10.18
CA VAL A 53 -2.13 -9.92 -10.65
C VAL A 53 -3.52 -10.34 -10.20
N ARG A 54 -4.12 -9.61 -9.25
CA ARG A 54 -5.45 -9.92 -8.72
C ARG A 54 -6.34 -8.69 -8.81
N SER A 55 -7.56 -8.87 -9.30
CA SER A 55 -8.55 -7.80 -9.27
C SER A 55 -9.24 -7.73 -7.92
N GLY A 56 -9.78 -6.57 -7.58
CA GLY A 56 -10.45 -6.31 -6.32
C GLY A 56 -9.97 -5.04 -5.66
N GLN A 57 -10.26 -4.91 -4.38
CA GLN A 57 -9.82 -3.78 -3.57
C GLN A 57 -8.87 -4.27 -2.49
N PHE A 58 -7.76 -3.57 -2.33
CA PHE A 58 -6.70 -3.96 -1.41
C PHE A 58 -6.28 -2.75 -0.58
N VAL A 59 -6.24 -2.91 0.74
CA VAL A 59 -5.93 -1.81 1.65
C VAL A 59 -4.41 -1.70 1.79
N ILE A 60 -3.91 -0.47 1.69
CA ILE A 60 -2.54 -0.14 2.03
C ILE A 60 -2.54 0.24 3.50
N GLU A 61 -1.87 -0.54 4.35
CA GLU A 61 -1.89 -0.36 5.78
C GLU A 61 -0.54 0.08 6.34
N LEU A 62 -0.60 0.99 7.31
CA LEU A 62 0.57 1.40 8.07
C LEU A 62 0.39 0.92 9.52
N HIS A 63 1.31 0.06 9.97
CA HIS A 63 1.33 -0.41 11.35
C HIS A 63 2.36 0.38 12.13
N THR A 64 1.92 1.06 13.17
CA THR A 64 2.80 1.84 14.02
C THR A 64 2.99 1.16 15.36
N SER A 65 4.11 1.44 16.02
CA SER A 65 4.41 0.84 17.32
C SER A 65 3.44 1.26 18.42
N ASP A 66 2.81 2.43 18.25
CA ASP A 66 1.88 2.97 19.25
C ASP A 66 0.43 2.61 18.95
N GLY A 67 0.16 2.09 17.78
CA GLY A 67 -1.20 1.79 17.36
C GLY A 67 -1.56 0.34 17.59
N PRO A 68 -2.80 0.06 18.02
CA PRO A 68 -3.24 -1.32 18.26
C PRO A 68 -3.47 -2.10 16.97
N ALA A 69 -3.67 -1.42 15.85
CA ALA A 69 -3.97 -2.05 14.57
C ALA A 69 -3.43 -1.18 13.43
N GLY A 70 -3.39 -1.75 12.25
CA GLY A 70 -2.96 -1.01 11.08
C GLY A 70 -3.91 0.12 10.72
N LEU A 71 -3.35 1.21 10.24
CA LEU A 71 -4.12 2.34 9.73
C LEU A 71 -4.21 2.23 8.21
N GLY A 72 -5.42 2.33 7.68
CA GLY A 72 -5.61 2.37 6.25
C GLY A 72 -5.15 3.72 5.71
N VAL A 73 -4.07 3.74 4.97
CA VAL A 73 -3.54 4.97 4.38
C VAL A 73 -3.86 5.09 2.89
N GLY A 74 -4.37 4.03 2.29
CA GLY A 74 -4.78 4.05 0.89
C GLY A 74 -5.54 2.80 0.53
N ILE A 75 -6.20 2.85 -0.62
CA ILE A 75 -6.91 1.70 -1.20
C ILE A 75 -6.46 1.55 -2.63
N LEU A 76 -6.00 0.35 -2.97
CA LEU A 76 -5.69 -0.02 -4.34
C LEU A 76 -6.89 -0.75 -4.92
N THR A 77 -7.41 -0.24 -6.03
CA THR A 77 -8.48 -0.90 -6.78
C THR A 77 -7.88 -1.43 -8.07
N VAL A 78 -7.98 -2.73 -8.29
CA VAL A 78 -7.51 -3.37 -9.51
C VAL A 78 -8.73 -3.83 -10.30
N ASP A 79 -8.91 -3.21 -11.44
CA ASP A 79 -10.06 -3.50 -12.31
C ASP A 79 -9.66 -4.50 -13.38
N GLU A 80 -10.61 -5.26 -13.87
CA GLU A 80 -10.40 -6.11 -15.03
C GLU A 80 -10.12 -5.26 -16.27
N PRO A 81 -9.21 -5.72 -17.14
CA PRO A 81 -8.89 -4.95 -18.34
C PRO A 81 -10.06 -4.77 -19.28
#